data_464e85f6c94f053d6ff7cc250243e19c
#
_entry.id   464e85f6c94f053d6ff7cc250243e19c
#
_cell.length_a   1.000
_cell.length_b   1.000
_cell.length_c   1.000
_cell.angle_alpha   90.00
_cell.angle_beta   90.00
_cell.angle_gamma   90.00
#
_symmetry.space_group_name_H-M   'P 1'
#
loop_
_entity.id
_entity.type
_entity.pdbx_description
1 polymer ?
#
loop_
_entity_poly.entity_id
_entity_poly.type
_entity_poly.pdbx_seq_one_letter_code
_entity_poly.pdbx_strand_id
1 'polypeptide(L)'
;MHDLHGERMSARETRAVGGLALVYAFRMLGMFMVLPVLATYGQDLAGATPFLIGVAIGAYGLTQAVLQIPFGTLSDHIGRMPVIIVGLLVFAAGAALAAQADSIWGVIAGRVLQGAGAISAAVMALLSDLTREQHRTKAMAVIGMSIGLSFALAMVVGPLATRAFGLSGLFWLTCGMALLGLLIVLLMVPRASTTLSHRESKVAPQSIGVTLRNPQLLRLNIGIGVLHAILMASFIALPLALVEQGGLPKEQHWWVYL
;
A
#
# COMPACT_ATOMS: atom_id res chain seq x y z
N MET A 1 40.38 -8.45 18.23
CA MET A 1 39.89 -7.34 17.40
C MET A 1 38.65 -7.88 16.68
N HIS A 2 37.46 -7.83 17.34
CA HIS A 2 36.21 -8.36 16.79
C HIS A 2 35.83 -7.55 15.56
N ASP A 3 35.47 -8.23 14.51
CA ASP A 3 35.14 -7.72 13.18
C ASP A 3 33.92 -6.77 13.21
N LEU A 4 34.16 -5.47 13.45
CA LEU A 4 33.12 -4.42 13.40
C LEU A 4 32.50 -4.24 12.00
N HIS A 5 33.04 -4.92 10.98
CA HIS A 5 32.53 -4.89 9.62
C HIS A 5 31.28 -5.78 9.42
N GLY A 6 30.99 -6.73 10.32
CA GLY A 6 29.79 -7.57 10.29
C GLY A 6 28.53 -6.87 10.80
N GLU A 7 28.65 -5.85 11.65
CA GLU A 7 27.49 -5.19 12.31
C GLU A 7 26.77 -4.15 11.46
N ARG A 8 27.37 -3.65 10.39
CA ARG A 8 26.79 -2.63 9.52
C ARG A 8 26.26 -3.21 8.21
N MET A 9 25.14 -2.67 7.76
CA MET A 9 24.62 -2.94 6.41
C MET A 9 25.63 -2.47 5.36
N SER A 10 25.87 -3.29 4.33
CA SER A 10 26.67 -2.88 3.18
C SER A 10 25.99 -1.72 2.42
N ALA A 11 26.75 -0.97 1.64
CA ALA A 11 26.20 0.10 0.80
C ALA A 11 25.09 -0.41 -0.15
N ARG A 12 25.23 -1.65 -0.65
CA ARG A 12 24.23 -2.30 -1.51
C ARG A 12 22.95 -2.61 -0.73
N GLU A 13 23.04 -3.15 0.47
CA GLU A 13 21.90 -3.41 1.35
C GLU A 13 21.20 -2.10 1.75
N THR A 14 21.94 -1.08 2.15
CA THR A 14 21.38 0.23 2.52
C THR A 14 20.64 0.87 1.36
N ARG A 15 21.20 0.79 0.15
CA ARG A 15 20.55 1.29 -1.07
C ARG A 15 19.28 0.50 -1.41
N ALA A 16 19.31 -0.82 -1.25
CA ALA A 16 18.15 -1.68 -1.46
C ALA A 16 17.02 -1.36 -0.47
N VAL A 17 17.35 -1.32 0.82
CA VAL A 17 16.38 -1.02 1.89
C VAL A 17 15.81 0.38 1.73
N GLY A 18 16.63 1.39 1.50
CA GLY A 18 16.19 2.77 1.29
C GLY A 18 15.31 2.92 0.05
N GLY A 19 15.71 2.32 -1.08
CA GLY A 19 14.92 2.34 -2.31
C GLY A 19 13.55 1.66 -2.15
N LEU A 20 13.52 0.46 -1.58
CA LEU A 20 12.27 -0.26 -1.35
C LEU A 20 11.37 0.42 -0.31
N ALA A 21 11.96 1.02 0.75
CA ALA A 21 11.22 1.80 1.72
C ALA A 21 10.55 3.04 1.09
N LEU A 22 11.25 3.75 0.20
CA LEU A 22 10.68 4.89 -0.53
C LEU A 22 9.56 4.46 -1.48
N VAL A 23 9.74 3.36 -2.21
CA VAL A 23 8.67 2.80 -3.07
C VAL A 23 7.43 2.48 -2.25
N TYR A 24 7.63 1.84 -1.09
CA TYR A 24 6.55 1.51 -0.17
C TYR A 24 5.90 2.77 0.40
N ALA A 25 6.70 3.76 0.81
CA ALA A 25 6.23 5.03 1.34
C ALA A 25 5.34 5.77 0.33
N PHE A 26 5.79 5.96 -0.90
CA PHE A 26 4.99 6.64 -1.93
C PHE A 26 3.69 5.90 -2.26
N ARG A 27 3.77 4.57 -2.37
CA ARG A 27 2.57 3.77 -2.61
C ARG A 27 1.56 3.86 -1.46
N MET A 28 2.04 3.73 -0.21
CA MET A 28 1.19 3.80 0.98
C MET A 28 0.63 5.20 1.19
N LEU A 29 1.44 6.23 0.96
CA LEU A 29 0.97 7.61 1.03
C LEU A 29 -0.17 7.86 0.04
N GLY A 30 -0.03 7.46 -1.24
CA GLY A 30 -1.08 7.57 -2.24
C GLY A 30 -2.35 6.80 -1.87
N MET A 31 -2.21 5.61 -1.28
CA MET A 31 -3.35 4.82 -0.82
C MET A 31 -4.07 5.47 0.37
N PHE A 32 -3.31 5.89 1.38
CA PHE A 32 -3.88 6.40 2.63
C PHE A 32 -4.52 7.78 2.48
N MET A 33 -4.00 8.64 1.59
CA MET A 33 -4.60 9.95 1.32
C MET A 33 -6.06 9.87 0.87
N VAL A 34 -6.43 8.80 0.17
CA VAL A 34 -7.81 8.60 -0.34
C VAL A 34 -8.79 8.32 0.79
N LEU A 35 -8.37 7.69 1.90
CA LEU A 35 -9.26 7.23 2.97
C LEU A 35 -10.10 8.37 3.59
N PRO A 36 -9.51 9.42 4.16
CA PRO A 36 -10.28 10.50 4.79
C PRO A 36 -11.04 11.36 3.77
N VAL A 37 -10.55 11.40 2.53
CA VAL A 37 -11.08 12.29 1.49
C VAL A 37 -12.30 11.68 0.80
N LEU A 38 -12.26 10.40 0.45
CA LEU A 38 -13.33 9.78 -0.31
C LEU A 38 -14.65 9.73 0.48
N ALA A 39 -14.58 9.61 1.82
CA ALA A 39 -15.75 9.64 2.68
C ALA A 39 -16.52 10.98 2.62
N THR A 40 -15.80 12.09 2.43
CA THR A 40 -16.39 13.44 2.43
C THR A 40 -16.61 14.00 1.02
N TYR A 41 -15.59 13.97 0.18
CA TYR A 41 -15.65 14.55 -1.19
C TYR A 41 -16.24 13.57 -2.22
N GLY A 42 -16.28 12.27 -1.92
CA GLY A 42 -16.90 11.27 -2.79
C GLY A 42 -18.43 11.41 -2.92
N GLN A 43 -19.07 12.13 -2.00
CA GLN A 43 -20.50 12.37 -2.04
C GLN A 43 -20.92 13.25 -3.21
N ASP A 44 -20.02 14.07 -3.74
CA ASP A 44 -20.28 14.96 -4.88
C ASP A 44 -20.20 14.24 -6.25
N LEU A 45 -19.78 12.96 -6.27
CA LEU A 45 -19.71 12.15 -7.49
C LEU A 45 -21.10 11.70 -7.95
N ALA A 46 -21.30 11.66 -9.27
CA ALA A 46 -22.56 11.15 -9.84
C ALA A 46 -22.83 9.71 -9.39
N GLY A 47 -24.05 9.49 -8.87
CA GLY A 47 -24.49 8.18 -8.37
C GLY A 47 -23.88 7.76 -7.04
N ALA A 48 -23.21 8.66 -6.31
CA ALA A 48 -22.65 8.35 -5.01
C ALA A 48 -23.74 8.08 -3.96
N THR A 49 -23.49 7.05 -3.15
CA THR A 49 -24.23 6.75 -1.93
C THR A 49 -23.23 6.39 -0.84
N PRO A 50 -23.56 6.52 0.45
CA PRO A 50 -22.65 6.12 1.54
C PRO A 50 -22.17 4.67 1.40
N PHE A 51 -23.02 3.77 0.93
CA PHE A 51 -22.68 2.38 0.67
C PHE A 51 -21.63 2.25 -0.46
N LEU A 52 -21.84 2.93 -1.60
CA LEU A 52 -20.91 2.86 -2.74
C LEU A 52 -19.56 3.53 -2.44
N ILE A 53 -19.53 4.56 -1.60
CA ILE A 53 -18.31 5.16 -1.09
C ILE A 53 -17.53 4.13 -0.23
N GLY A 54 -18.24 3.41 0.64
CA GLY A 54 -17.64 2.29 1.40
C GLY A 54 -17.11 1.20 0.48
N VAL A 55 -17.86 0.85 -0.58
CA VAL A 55 -17.39 -0.10 -1.61
C VAL A 55 -16.14 0.42 -2.31
N ALA A 56 -16.07 1.69 -2.69
CA ALA A 56 -14.89 2.28 -3.34
C ALA A 56 -13.63 2.21 -2.43
N ILE A 57 -13.81 2.45 -1.12
CA ILE A 57 -12.72 2.31 -0.14
C ILE A 57 -12.30 0.85 -0.01
N GLY A 58 -13.25 -0.07 0.17
CA GLY A 58 -13.02 -1.50 0.39
C GLY A 58 -12.52 -2.25 -0.84
N ALA A 59 -12.93 -1.85 -2.04
CA ALA A 59 -12.60 -2.51 -3.31
C ALA A 59 -11.10 -2.64 -3.54
N TYR A 60 -10.33 -1.59 -3.21
CA TYR A 60 -8.87 -1.63 -3.24
C TYR A 60 -8.32 -2.75 -2.36
N GLY A 61 -8.73 -2.78 -1.10
CA GLY A 61 -8.24 -3.76 -0.13
C GLY A 61 -8.63 -5.20 -0.49
N LEU A 62 -9.86 -5.40 -0.94
CA LEU A 62 -10.37 -6.71 -1.37
C LEU A 62 -9.58 -7.25 -2.57
N THR A 63 -9.42 -6.43 -3.61
CA THR A 63 -8.67 -6.83 -4.81
C THR A 63 -7.20 -7.12 -4.47
N GLN A 64 -6.58 -6.27 -3.64
CA GLN A 64 -5.22 -6.50 -3.17
C GLN A 64 -5.11 -7.81 -2.37
N ALA A 65 -6.03 -8.09 -1.45
CA ALA A 65 -6.01 -9.29 -0.65
C ALA A 65 -6.12 -10.56 -1.50
N VAL A 66 -7.01 -10.56 -2.49
CA VAL A 66 -7.20 -11.69 -3.42
C VAL A 66 -5.97 -11.92 -4.29
N LEU A 67 -5.38 -10.83 -4.81
CA LEU A 67 -4.26 -10.92 -5.76
C LEU A 67 -2.88 -10.99 -5.09
N GLN A 68 -2.77 -10.72 -3.79
CA GLN A 68 -1.51 -10.72 -3.06
C GLN A 68 -0.79 -12.08 -3.13
N ILE A 69 -1.53 -13.20 -2.97
CA ILE A 69 -0.96 -14.55 -3.04
C ILE A 69 -0.59 -14.91 -4.48
N PRO A 70 -1.48 -14.79 -5.49
CA PRO A 70 -1.12 -15.03 -6.89
C PRO A 70 0.09 -14.22 -7.37
N PHE A 71 0.14 -12.92 -7.07
CA PHE A 71 1.29 -12.10 -7.48
C PHE A 71 2.56 -12.41 -6.69
N GLY A 72 2.43 -12.82 -5.43
CA GLY A 72 3.56 -13.33 -4.64
C GLY A 72 4.17 -14.56 -5.32
N THR A 73 3.37 -15.58 -5.61
CA THR A 73 3.82 -16.80 -6.29
C THR A 73 4.33 -16.53 -7.70
N LEU A 74 3.67 -15.66 -8.47
CA LEU A 74 4.15 -15.24 -9.79
C LEU A 74 5.53 -14.62 -9.71
N SER A 75 5.79 -13.79 -8.68
CA SER A 75 7.08 -13.16 -8.48
C SER A 75 8.20 -14.15 -8.15
N ASP A 76 7.87 -15.33 -7.62
CA ASP A 76 8.82 -16.44 -7.42
C ASP A 76 9.25 -17.07 -8.75
N HIS A 77 8.39 -17.06 -9.77
CA HIS A 77 8.63 -17.70 -11.06
C HIS A 77 9.27 -16.76 -12.09
N ILE A 78 8.73 -15.56 -12.26
CA ILE A 78 9.20 -14.61 -13.29
C ILE A 78 10.18 -13.55 -12.74
N GLY A 79 10.44 -13.60 -11.42
CA GLY A 79 11.31 -12.65 -10.71
C GLY A 79 10.55 -11.52 -10.02
N ARG A 80 11.14 -10.98 -8.95
CA ARG A 80 10.53 -9.94 -8.11
C ARG A 80 10.34 -8.61 -8.85
N MET A 81 11.40 -8.17 -9.55
CA MET A 81 11.42 -6.86 -10.22
C MET A 81 10.33 -6.69 -11.28
N PRO A 82 10.11 -7.62 -12.22
CA PRO A 82 9.04 -7.49 -13.21
C PRO A 82 7.65 -7.33 -12.56
N VAL A 83 7.37 -8.11 -11.50
CA VAL A 83 6.07 -8.04 -10.80
C VAL A 83 5.90 -6.70 -10.10
N ILE A 84 6.95 -6.16 -9.48
CA ILE A 84 6.91 -4.84 -8.83
C ILE A 84 6.67 -3.74 -9.88
N ILE A 85 7.37 -3.79 -11.01
CA ILE A 85 7.23 -2.81 -12.11
C ILE A 85 5.81 -2.82 -12.67
N VAL A 86 5.31 -4.00 -13.05
CA VAL A 86 3.95 -4.15 -13.60
C VAL A 86 2.91 -3.73 -12.56
N GLY A 87 3.07 -4.14 -11.31
CA GLY A 87 2.15 -3.77 -10.23
C GLY A 87 2.09 -2.26 -9.98
N LEU A 88 3.22 -1.55 -10.04
CA LEU A 88 3.24 -0.08 -9.93
C LEU A 88 2.59 0.59 -11.13
N LEU A 89 2.77 0.06 -12.33
CA LEU A 89 2.10 0.57 -13.55
C LEU A 89 0.58 0.36 -13.46
N VAL A 90 0.13 -0.82 -13.01
CA VAL A 90 -1.30 -1.11 -12.80
C VAL A 90 -1.88 -0.19 -11.73
N PHE A 91 -1.17 0.04 -10.63
CA PHE A 91 -1.59 0.97 -9.59
C PHE A 91 -1.69 2.41 -10.13
N ALA A 92 -0.70 2.88 -10.91
CA ALA A 92 -0.73 4.19 -11.55
C ALA A 92 -1.89 4.33 -12.54
N ALA A 93 -2.13 3.31 -13.37
CA ALA A 93 -3.26 3.29 -14.30
C ALA A 93 -4.61 3.34 -13.58
N GLY A 94 -4.76 2.61 -12.46
CA GLY A 94 -5.94 2.67 -11.61
C GLY A 94 -6.16 4.05 -10.99
N ALA A 95 -5.08 4.72 -10.57
CA ALA A 95 -5.15 6.09 -10.07
C ALA A 95 -5.55 7.07 -11.16
N ALA A 96 -4.99 6.95 -12.37
CA ALA A 96 -5.35 7.79 -13.52
C ALA A 96 -6.81 7.58 -13.96
N LEU A 97 -7.30 6.33 -13.90
CA LEU A 97 -8.71 6.01 -14.17
C LEU A 97 -9.64 6.67 -13.14
N ALA A 98 -9.32 6.56 -11.85
CA ALA A 98 -10.09 7.22 -10.80
C ALA A 98 -10.03 8.75 -10.88
N ALA A 99 -8.92 9.32 -11.33
CA ALA A 99 -8.74 10.76 -11.50
C ALA A 99 -9.64 11.35 -12.60
N GLN A 100 -9.96 10.57 -13.62
CA GLN A 100 -10.80 10.96 -14.75
C GLN A 100 -12.28 10.61 -14.56
N ALA A 101 -12.63 10.02 -13.42
CA ALA A 101 -13.98 9.53 -13.18
C ALA A 101 -14.91 10.65 -12.67
N ASP A 102 -16.03 10.84 -13.36
CA ASP A 102 -17.11 11.74 -12.95
C ASP A 102 -18.18 11.04 -12.10
N SER A 103 -18.10 9.73 -11.96
CA SER A 103 -19.06 8.90 -11.22
C SER A 103 -18.38 8.01 -10.20
N ILE A 104 -19.13 7.62 -9.16
CA ILE A 104 -18.65 6.69 -8.14
C ILE A 104 -18.22 5.34 -8.73
N TRP A 105 -18.86 4.87 -9.81
CA TRP A 105 -18.52 3.61 -10.46
C TRP A 105 -17.15 3.67 -11.15
N GLY A 106 -16.82 4.79 -11.76
CA GLY A 106 -15.48 5.00 -12.32
C GLY A 106 -14.39 5.01 -11.24
N VAL A 107 -14.69 5.64 -10.09
CA VAL A 107 -13.76 5.59 -8.93
C VAL A 107 -13.63 4.17 -8.40
N ILE A 108 -14.73 3.41 -8.27
CA ILE A 108 -14.67 1.99 -7.85
C ILE A 108 -13.81 1.18 -8.81
N ALA A 109 -13.99 1.32 -10.13
CA ALA A 109 -13.18 0.64 -11.13
C ALA A 109 -11.69 0.99 -11.00
N GLY A 110 -11.35 2.27 -10.82
CA GLY A 110 -10.00 2.72 -10.57
C GLY A 110 -9.42 2.14 -9.27
N ARG A 111 -10.20 2.04 -8.20
CA ARG A 111 -9.79 1.45 -6.91
C ARG A 111 -9.56 -0.06 -7.02
N VAL A 112 -10.41 -0.78 -7.75
CA VAL A 112 -10.18 -2.21 -8.07
C VAL A 112 -8.86 -2.39 -8.81
N LEU A 113 -8.62 -1.56 -9.83
CA LEU A 113 -7.38 -1.63 -10.62
C LEU A 113 -6.15 -1.25 -9.78
N GLN A 114 -6.24 -0.23 -8.93
CA GLN A 114 -5.18 0.09 -7.97
C GLN A 114 -4.85 -1.10 -7.05
N GLY A 115 -5.88 -1.78 -6.51
CA GLY A 115 -5.72 -2.98 -5.69
C GLY A 115 -5.07 -4.14 -6.46
N ALA A 116 -5.34 -4.25 -7.77
CA ALA A 116 -4.71 -5.24 -8.64
C ALA A 116 -3.18 -5.03 -8.77
N GLY A 117 -2.67 -3.85 -8.48
CA GLY A 117 -1.23 -3.61 -8.32
C GLY A 117 -0.64 -4.17 -7.02
N ALA A 118 -0.95 -5.41 -6.65
CA ALA A 118 -0.59 -6.06 -5.37
C ALA A 118 0.90 -6.44 -5.29
N ILE A 119 1.78 -5.47 -5.03
CA ILE A 119 3.25 -5.68 -5.01
C ILE A 119 3.84 -6.02 -3.64
N SER A 120 3.05 -5.96 -2.56
CA SER A 120 3.60 -6.01 -1.20
C SER A 120 4.38 -7.29 -0.92
N ALA A 121 3.89 -8.47 -1.35
CA ALA A 121 4.61 -9.74 -1.20
C ALA A 121 5.94 -9.73 -1.99
N ALA A 122 5.91 -9.27 -3.25
CA ALA A 122 7.11 -9.21 -4.08
C ALA A 122 8.16 -8.24 -3.53
N VAL A 123 7.75 -7.09 -2.98
CA VAL A 123 8.67 -6.12 -2.35
C VAL A 123 9.31 -6.69 -1.09
N MET A 124 8.52 -7.35 -0.22
CA MET A 124 9.05 -7.97 1.01
C MET A 124 9.99 -9.13 0.70
N ALA A 125 9.67 -9.94 -0.32
CA ALA A 125 10.55 -10.99 -0.79
C ALA A 125 11.85 -10.42 -1.37
N LEU A 126 11.77 -9.38 -2.22
CA LEU A 126 12.96 -8.71 -2.78
C LEU A 126 13.84 -8.10 -1.68
N LEU A 127 13.22 -7.50 -0.65
CA LEU A 127 13.94 -6.98 0.50
C LEU A 127 14.74 -8.09 1.19
N SER A 128 14.12 -9.25 1.42
CA SER A 128 14.77 -10.41 2.03
C SER A 128 15.89 -10.98 1.16
N ASP A 129 15.71 -10.99 -0.17
CA ASP A 129 16.71 -11.47 -1.14
C ASP A 129 17.94 -10.53 -1.22
N LEU A 130 17.75 -9.23 -0.96
CA LEU A 130 18.80 -8.20 -1.02
C LEU A 130 19.47 -7.89 0.32
N THR A 131 19.01 -8.49 1.42
CA THR A 131 19.54 -8.26 2.77
C THR A 131 20.02 -9.57 3.41
N ARG A 132 21.16 -9.52 4.08
CA ARG A 132 21.68 -10.64 4.87
C ARG A 132 20.73 -10.94 6.03
N GLU A 133 20.65 -12.20 6.44
CA GLU A 133 19.72 -12.68 7.46
C GLU A 133 19.77 -11.85 8.75
N GLN A 134 20.96 -11.52 9.23
CA GLN A 134 21.19 -10.69 10.42
C GLN A 134 20.62 -9.25 10.31
N HIS A 135 20.38 -8.76 9.10
CA HIS A 135 19.85 -7.41 8.84
C HIS A 135 18.39 -7.38 8.41
N ARG A 136 17.75 -8.53 8.15
CA ARG A 136 16.35 -8.62 7.69
C ARG A 136 15.38 -7.95 8.66
N THR A 137 15.52 -8.20 9.97
CA THR A 137 14.65 -7.57 10.98
C THR A 137 14.75 -6.05 10.94
N LYS A 138 15.98 -5.51 10.84
CA LYS A 138 16.21 -4.06 10.73
C LYS A 138 15.63 -3.50 9.43
N ALA A 139 15.80 -4.20 8.32
CA ALA A 139 15.26 -3.80 7.02
C ALA A 139 13.72 -3.77 7.04
N MET A 140 13.08 -4.79 7.61
CA MET A 140 11.62 -4.83 7.79
C MET A 140 11.10 -3.74 8.72
N ALA A 141 11.85 -3.39 9.78
CA ALA A 141 11.52 -2.27 10.65
C ALA A 141 11.54 -0.93 9.92
N VAL A 142 12.50 -0.70 9.01
CA VAL A 142 12.55 0.50 8.16
C VAL A 142 11.32 0.59 7.26
N ILE A 143 10.91 -0.53 6.63
CA ILE A 143 9.66 -0.56 5.84
C ILE A 143 8.46 -0.25 6.74
N GLY A 144 8.34 -0.88 7.92
CA GLY A 144 7.25 -0.62 8.87
C GLY A 144 7.17 0.85 9.30
N MET A 145 8.31 1.47 9.61
CA MET A 145 8.38 2.91 9.92
C MET A 145 7.95 3.77 8.72
N SER A 146 8.34 3.40 7.50
CA SER A 146 7.93 4.14 6.30
C SER A 146 6.41 4.08 6.06
N ILE A 147 5.77 2.95 6.38
CA ILE A 147 4.30 2.80 6.32
C ILE A 147 3.63 3.72 7.35
N GLY A 148 4.07 3.68 8.61
CA GLY A 148 3.51 4.51 9.68
C GLY A 148 3.67 6.00 9.40
N LEU A 149 4.84 6.43 8.94
CA LEU A 149 5.09 7.82 8.54
C LEU A 149 4.20 8.23 7.36
N SER A 150 4.06 7.36 6.35
CA SER A 150 3.19 7.62 5.20
C SER A 150 1.73 7.76 5.62
N PHE A 151 1.27 6.95 6.58
CA PHE A 151 -0.07 7.06 7.14
C PHE A 151 -0.28 8.42 7.81
N ALA A 152 0.62 8.82 8.71
CA ALA A 152 0.53 10.11 9.41
C ALA A 152 0.54 11.29 8.42
N LEU A 153 1.45 11.27 7.44
CA LEU A 153 1.51 12.30 6.40
C LEU A 153 0.25 12.33 5.53
N ALA A 154 -0.30 11.17 5.19
CA ALA A 154 -1.48 11.05 4.34
C ALA A 154 -2.72 11.72 4.98
N MET A 155 -2.86 11.63 6.30
CA MET A 155 -3.97 12.24 7.04
C MET A 155 -3.99 13.77 6.93
N VAL A 156 -2.83 14.38 6.75
CA VAL A 156 -2.68 15.85 6.59
C VAL A 156 -2.66 16.22 5.10
N VAL A 157 -1.82 15.54 4.32
CA VAL A 157 -1.62 15.87 2.90
C VAL A 157 -2.87 15.58 2.07
N GLY A 158 -3.61 14.51 2.39
CA GLY A 158 -4.82 14.12 1.65
C GLY A 158 -5.88 15.24 1.61
N PRO A 159 -6.40 15.68 2.76
CA PRO A 159 -7.37 16.78 2.80
C PRO A 159 -6.83 18.11 2.22
N LEU A 160 -5.56 18.46 2.48
CA LEU A 160 -4.96 19.67 1.92
C LEU A 160 -4.83 19.63 0.40
N ALA A 161 -4.37 18.50 -0.15
CA ALA A 161 -4.27 18.33 -1.59
C ALA A 161 -5.64 18.36 -2.26
N THR A 162 -6.65 17.74 -1.63
CA THR A 162 -8.02 17.73 -2.17
C THR A 162 -8.66 19.12 -2.10
N ARG A 163 -8.39 19.88 -1.07
CA ARG A 163 -8.83 21.29 -1.00
C ARG A 163 -8.23 22.13 -2.14
N ALA A 164 -6.97 21.89 -2.50
CA ALA A 164 -6.28 22.65 -3.54
C ALA A 164 -6.64 22.20 -4.97
N PHE A 165 -6.80 20.90 -5.20
CA PHE A 165 -6.86 20.30 -6.54
C PHE A 165 -8.09 19.41 -6.77
N GLY A 166 -9.00 19.32 -5.78
CA GLY A 166 -10.16 18.44 -5.84
C GLY A 166 -9.80 16.94 -5.71
N LEU A 167 -10.84 16.10 -5.78
CA LEU A 167 -10.69 14.64 -5.71
C LEU A 167 -9.90 14.09 -6.89
N SER A 168 -10.13 14.62 -8.09
CA SER A 168 -9.38 14.27 -9.31
C SER A 168 -7.89 14.55 -9.14
N GLY A 169 -7.54 15.73 -8.62
CA GLY A 169 -6.14 16.11 -8.36
C GLY A 169 -5.45 15.21 -7.35
N LEU A 170 -6.17 14.73 -6.33
CA LEU A 170 -5.64 13.74 -5.37
C LEU A 170 -5.26 12.43 -6.06
N PHE A 171 -6.11 11.93 -6.96
CA PHE A 171 -5.82 10.71 -7.71
C PHE A 171 -4.68 10.91 -8.72
N TRP A 172 -4.57 12.09 -9.36
CA TRP A 172 -3.41 12.42 -10.20
C TRP A 172 -2.11 12.49 -9.38
N LEU A 173 -2.15 13.05 -8.17
CA LEU A 173 -1.00 13.03 -7.25
C LEU A 173 -0.60 11.59 -6.90
N THR A 174 -1.58 10.73 -6.63
CA THR A 174 -1.36 9.30 -6.37
C THR A 174 -0.72 8.60 -7.57
N CYS A 175 -1.16 8.90 -8.78
CA CYS A 175 -0.55 8.42 -10.03
C CYS A 175 0.91 8.87 -10.14
N GLY A 176 1.19 10.14 -9.93
CA GLY A 176 2.55 10.69 -9.94
C GLY A 176 3.47 10.01 -8.92
N MET A 177 2.97 9.77 -7.70
CA MET A 177 3.73 9.04 -6.66
C MET A 177 4.04 7.60 -7.07
N ALA A 178 3.11 6.91 -7.74
CA ALA A 178 3.35 5.57 -8.25
C ALA A 178 4.44 5.55 -9.32
N LEU A 179 4.43 6.52 -10.22
CA LEU A 179 5.46 6.68 -11.26
C LEU A 179 6.82 7.06 -10.67
N LEU A 180 6.85 7.90 -9.64
CA LEU A 180 8.07 8.17 -8.88
C LEU A 180 8.60 6.90 -8.19
N GLY A 181 7.71 6.11 -7.60
CA GLY A 181 8.05 4.80 -7.04
C GLY A 181 8.65 3.87 -8.09
N LEU A 182 8.09 3.85 -9.30
CA LEU A 182 8.62 3.09 -10.43
C LEU A 182 10.03 3.57 -10.82
N LEU A 183 10.24 4.87 -10.90
CA LEU A 183 11.55 5.46 -11.20
C LEU A 183 12.59 5.07 -10.13
N ILE A 184 12.22 5.09 -8.86
CA ILE A 184 13.07 4.66 -7.74
C ILE A 184 13.44 3.18 -7.87
N VAL A 185 12.48 2.30 -8.20
CA VAL A 185 12.76 0.88 -8.46
C VAL A 185 13.80 0.71 -9.55
N LEU A 186 13.64 1.41 -10.65
CA LEU A 186 14.51 1.27 -11.83
C LEU A 186 15.93 1.81 -11.59
N LEU A 187 16.07 2.91 -10.82
CA LEU A 187 17.34 3.62 -10.64
C LEU A 187 18.08 3.25 -9.36
N MET A 188 17.35 2.97 -8.26
CA MET A 188 17.95 2.81 -6.95
C MET A 188 18.01 1.36 -6.47
N VAL A 189 17.02 0.52 -6.84
CA VAL A 189 16.95 -0.83 -6.31
C VAL A 189 17.91 -1.75 -7.07
N PRO A 190 18.90 -2.38 -6.41
CA PRO A 190 19.82 -3.30 -7.05
C PRO A 190 19.06 -4.53 -7.57
N ARG A 191 19.48 -5.03 -8.74
CA ARG A 191 18.93 -6.30 -9.25
C ARG A 191 19.45 -7.45 -8.38
N ALA A 192 18.54 -8.32 -7.92
CA ALA A 192 18.94 -9.56 -7.25
C ALA A 192 19.64 -10.47 -8.28
N SER A 193 20.80 -11.02 -7.90
CA SER A 193 21.43 -12.05 -8.74
C SER A 193 20.56 -13.31 -8.67
N THR A 194 20.15 -13.81 -9.81
CA THR A 194 19.22 -14.94 -10.00
C THR A 194 19.65 -16.26 -9.35
N THR A 195 20.91 -16.35 -8.90
CA THR A 195 21.51 -17.58 -8.38
C THR A 195 21.09 -18.00 -6.97
N LEU A 196 20.55 -17.10 -6.15
CA LEU A 196 20.16 -17.42 -4.76
C LEU A 196 18.67 -17.65 -4.57
N SER A 197 17.83 -17.12 -5.48
CA SER A 197 16.37 -17.13 -5.35
C SER A 197 15.71 -18.51 -5.56
N HIS A 198 16.36 -19.43 -6.26
CA HIS A 198 15.72 -20.69 -6.66
C HIS A 198 15.77 -21.82 -5.62
N ARG A 199 16.53 -21.67 -4.53
CA ARG A 199 16.79 -22.80 -3.62
C ARG A 199 15.92 -22.85 -2.36
N GLU A 200 15.34 -21.75 -1.92
CA GLU A 200 14.59 -21.69 -0.65
C GLU A 200 13.08 -21.39 -0.76
N SER A 201 12.58 -21.00 -1.92
CA SER A 201 11.20 -20.49 -2.08
C SER A 201 10.19 -21.45 -2.70
N LYS A 202 10.45 -22.74 -2.73
CA LYS A 202 9.38 -23.71 -3.08
C LYS A 202 8.48 -23.91 -1.87
N VAL A 203 7.55 -22.97 -1.65
CA VAL A 203 6.40 -23.22 -0.77
C VAL A 203 5.63 -24.39 -1.36
N ALA A 204 5.76 -25.57 -0.75
CA ALA A 204 4.98 -26.71 -1.18
C ALA A 204 3.48 -26.38 -1.00
N PRO A 205 2.62 -26.62 -2.00
CA PRO A 205 1.17 -26.34 -1.90
C PRO A 205 0.51 -26.92 -0.65
N GLN A 206 1.06 -28.02 -0.13
CA GLN A 206 0.63 -28.67 1.10
C GLN A 206 0.84 -27.80 2.36
N SER A 207 1.80 -26.87 2.37
CA SER A 207 2.07 -26.02 3.52
C SER A 207 1.02 -24.93 3.71
N ILE A 208 0.34 -24.48 2.65
CA ILE A 208 -0.71 -23.46 2.71
C ILE A 208 -1.91 -23.99 3.51
N GLY A 209 -2.35 -25.20 3.25
CA GLY A 209 -3.46 -25.82 3.96
C GLY A 209 -3.19 -26.02 5.45
N VAL A 210 -1.96 -26.41 5.81
CA VAL A 210 -1.52 -26.55 7.21
C VAL A 210 -1.48 -25.19 7.91
N THR A 211 -0.94 -24.17 7.24
CA THR A 211 -0.85 -22.81 7.77
C THR A 211 -2.24 -22.20 8.02
N LEU A 212 -3.17 -22.35 7.06
CA LEU A 212 -4.55 -21.86 7.19
C LEU A 212 -5.36 -22.57 8.27
N ARG A 213 -4.99 -23.79 8.66
CA ARG A 213 -5.64 -24.55 9.72
C ARG A 213 -4.99 -24.36 11.10
N ASN A 214 -3.89 -23.64 11.19
CA ASN A 214 -3.24 -23.40 12.47
C ASN A 214 -4.08 -22.43 13.32
N PRO A 215 -4.62 -22.86 14.50
CA PRO A 215 -5.55 -22.03 15.28
C PRO A 215 -4.89 -20.78 15.89
N GLN A 216 -3.58 -20.80 16.15
CA GLN A 216 -2.86 -19.62 16.65
C GLN A 216 -2.72 -18.56 15.57
N LEU A 217 -2.35 -18.97 14.34
CA LEU A 217 -2.27 -18.04 13.20
C LEU A 217 -3.65 -17.52 12.81
N LEU A 218 -4.68 -18.38 12.88
CA LEU A 218 -6.05 -17.96 12.58
C LEU A 218 -6.56 -16.90 13.57
N ARG A 219 -6.32 -17.10 14.88
CA ARG A 219 -6.68 -16.10 15.92
C ARG A 219 -5.97 -14.77 15.70
N LEU A 220 -4.66 -14.81 15.39
CA LEU A 220 -3.87 -13.61 15.08
C LEU A 220 -4.43 -12.89 13.84
N ASN A 221 -4.70 -13.62 12.76
CA ASN A 221 -5.23 -13.06 11.52
C ASN A 221 -6.63 -12.45 11.71
N ILE A 222 -7.51 -13.12 12.47
CA ILE A 222 -8.83 -12.58 12.81
C ILE A 222 -8.68 -11.30 13.65
N GLY A 223 -7.81 -11.29 14.66
CA GLY A 223 -7.54 -10.10 15.48
C GLY A 223 -7.07 -8.91 14.65
N ILE A 224 -6.09 -9.12 13.78
CA ILE A 224 -5.61 -8.08 12.86
C ILE A 224 -6.73 -7.64 11.90
N GLY A 225 -7.51 -8.59 11.37
CA GLY A 225 -8.64 -8.30 10.49
C GLY A 225 -9.71 -7.43 11.16
N VAL A 226 -10.07 -7.75 12.41
CA VAL A 226 -11.04 -6.96 13.19
C VAL A 226 -10.51 -5.55 13.47
N LEU A 227 -9.24 -5.40 13.86
CA LEU A 227 -8.62 -4.08 14.07
C LEU A 227 -8.64 -3.24 12.80
N HIS A 228 -8.30 -3.83 11.66
CA HIS A 228 -8.37 -3.13 10.36
C HIS A 228 -9.80 -2.79 9.96
N ALA A 229 -10.77 -3.66 10.21
CA ALA A 229 -12.18 -3.38 9.94
C ALA A 229 -12.69 -2.19 10.77
N ILE A 230 -12.34 -2.13 12.07
CA ILE A 230 -12.66 -0.99 12.94
C ILE A 230 -12.00 0.28 12.42
N LEU A 231 -10.72 0.22 12.06
CA LEU A 231 -9.98 1.36 11.52
C LEU A 231 -10.65 1.89 10.23
N MET A 232 -10.97 1.00 9.28
CA MET A 232 -11.62 1.39 8.03
C MET A 232 -13.03 1.96 8.26
N ALA A 233 -13.81 1.36 9.15
CA ALA A 233 -15.13 1.86 9.52
C ALA A 233 -15.03 3.27 10.15
N SER A 234 -14.02 3.52 10.96
CA SER A 234 -13.78 4.84 11.57
C SER A 234 -13.49 5.91 10.51
N PHE A 235 -12.78 5.59 9.44
CA PHE A 235 -12.53 6.53 8.33
C PHE A 235 -13.77 6.86 7.51
N ILE A 236 -14.82 6.06 7.60
CA ILE A 236 -16.12 6.34 6.96
C ILE A 236 -17.02 7.11 7.93
N ALA A 237 -17.14 6.63 9.15
CA ALA A 237 -18.10 7.15 10.13
C ALA A 237 -17.67 8.49 10.74
N LEU A 238 -16.37 8.63 11.11
CA LEU A 238 -15.88 9.82 11.81
C LEU A 238 -16.01 11.10 11.00
N PRO A 239 -15.57 11.17 9.71
CA PRO A 239 -15.73 12.39 8.91
C PRO A 239 -17.18 12.82 8.75
N LEU A 240 -18.11 11.87 8.59
CA LEU A 240 -19.55 12.16 8.49
C LEU A 240 -20.06 12.74 9.81
N ALA A 241 -19.75 12.11 10.93
CA ALA A 241 -20.16 12.59 12.26
C ALA A 241 -19.58 13.98 12.59
N LEU A 242 -18.35 14.28 12.16
CA LEU A 242 -17.74 15.61 12.36
C LEU A 242 -18.49 16.70 11.61
N VAL A 243 -18.99 16.43 10.40
CA VAL A 243 -19.82 17.38 9.64
C VAL A 243 -21.23 17.48 10.24
N GLU A 244 -21.91 16.36 10.43
CA GLU A 244 -23.35 16.33 10.76
C GLU A 244 -23.63 16.68 12.23
N GLN A 245 -22.78 16.21 13.15
CA GLN A 245 -22.99 16.37 14.59
C GLN A 245 -22.02 17.39 15.21
N GLY A 246 -20.79 17.45 14.71
CA GLY A 246 -19.76 18.35 15.20
C GLY A 246 -19.78 19.74 14.56
N GLY A 247 -20.49 19.95 13.47
CA GLY A 247 -20.51 21.21 12.71
C GLY A 247 -19.13 21.63 12.18
N LEU A 248 -18.17 20.70 12.10
CA LEU A 248 -16.81 20.99 11.66
C LEU A 248 -16.74 20.92 10.13
N PRO A 249 -16.36 22.03 9.44
CA PRO A 249 -16.24 22.04 8.00
C PRO A 249 -15.23 21.01 7.48
N LYS A 250 -15.53 20.40 6.31
CA LYS A 250 -14.68 19.37 5.67
C LYS A 250 -13.21 19.81 5.55
N GLU A 251 -12.97 21.09 5.32
CA GLU A 251 -11.66 21.72 5.12
C GLU A 251 -10.83 21.75 6.41
N GLN A 252 -11.45 21.54 7.56
CA GLN A 252 -10.80 21.56 8.88
C GLN A 252 -10.57 20.17 9.47
N HIS A 253 -11.02 19.11 8.82
CA HIS A 253 -10.90 17.75 9.34
C HIS A 253 -9.45 17.30 9.57
N TRP A 254 -8.49 17.90 8.86
CA TRP A 254 -7.06 17.58 9.04
C TRP A 254 -6.55 17.85 10.46
N TRP A 255 -7.16 18.79 11.20
CA TRP A 255 -6.83 19.04 12.60
C TRP A 255 -7.16 17.86 13.53
N VAL A 256 -8.20 17.11 13.21
CA VAL A 256 -8.65 15.96 14.02
C VAL A 256 -7.74 14.76 13.84
N TYR A 257 -7.00 14.71 12.73
CA TYR A 257 -6.10 13.60 12.41
C TYR A 257 -4.66 13.84 12.88
N LEU A 258 -4.31 15.05 13.31
CA LEU A 258 -3.05 15.39 13.97
C LEU A 258 -3.03 14.96 15.43
#